data_ac93eb84e34d843253ed5b96c89fe9d3
#
_entry.id   ac93eb84e34d843253ed5b96c89fe9d3
#
_cell.length_a   1.000
_cell.length_b   1.000
_cell.length_c   1.000
_cell.angle_alpha   90.00
_cell.angle_beta   90.00
_cell.angle_gamma   90.00
#
_symmetry.space_group_name_H-M   'P 1'
#
loop_
_entity.id
_entity.type
_entity.pdbx_description
1 polymer ?
#
loop_
_entity_poly.entity_id
_entity_poly.type
_entity_poly.pdbx_seq_one_letter_code
_entity_poly.pdbx_strand_id
1 'polypeptide(L)'
;MKNNHLILASAILCAGLVPVYSQPGRAPAMPKMSGHMAKLFGGISAYSATMETQSKDSSGDTTTMPSKIFCLDGKTRMETDMAKMKSGNLSPDAAEQMKAMGMNSMVMISRPDKKISYMIYPGMQAYAENPLQDRETTASAADFKVETTELGKDTVDGHPCVKTKFIVTDDQGAKHESVVWNATDLKKFPVKIETVQQGQTMTILFKDVNLAKPDAGLFEPPSSYTKYDSMQTMMREQMMKRMGGGMGMPPH
;
A
#
# COMPACT_ATOMS: atom_id res chain seq x y z
N MET A 1 -18.84 -11.59 -75.06
CA MET A 1 -18.95 -13.04 -74.86
C MET A 1 -18.14 -13.44 -73.63
N LYS A 2 -18.74 -14.27 -72.77
CA LYS A 2 -18.25 -14.89 -71.52
C LYS A 2 -18.23 -14.00 -70.27
N ASN A 3 -19.34 -14.12 -69.54
CA ASN A 3 -19.53 -13.77 -68.15
C ASN A 3 -18.68 -14.68 -67.25
N ASN A 4 -18.00 -14.11 -66.28
CA ASN A 4 -17.54 -14.86 -65.12
C ASN A 4 -18.07 -14.13 -63.87
N HIS A 5 -19.03 -14.74 -63.23
CA HIS A 5 -19.56 -14.35 -61.93
C HIS A 5 -18.55 -14.72 -60.85
N LEU A 6 -17.99 -13.72 -60.15
CA LEU A 6 -17.19 -13.94 -58.95
C LEU A 6 -18.13 -13.77 -57.75
N ILE A 7 -18.38 -14.88 -57.06
CA ILE A 7 -19.16 -14.95 -55.83
C ILE A 7 -18.26 -14.41 -54.70
N LEU A 8 -18.62 -13.27 -54.13
CA LEU A 8 -17.96 -12.70 -52.94
C LEU A 8 -18.58 -13.33 -51.70
N ALA A 9 -17.84 -14.25 -51.07
CA ALA A 9 -18.23 -14.81 -49.77
C ALA A 9 -17.89 -13.79 -48.67
N SER A 10 -18.93 -13.17 -48.11
CA SER A 10 -18.80 -12.30 -46.92
C SER A 10 -18.57 -13.15 -45.68
N ALA A 11 -17.33 -13.20 -45.18
CA ALA A 11 -17.04 -13.75 -43.89
C ALA A 11 -17.41 -12.70 -42.83
N ILE A 12 -18.49 -12.92 -42.11
CA ILE A 12 -18.90 -12.15 -40.93
C ILE A 12 -17.96 -12.54 -39.78
N LEU A 13 -17.02 -11.68 -39.49
CA LEU A 13 -16.14 -11.80 -38.32
C LEU A 13 -16.94 -11.38 -37.09
N CYS A 14 -17.55 -12.32 -36.40
CA CYS A 14 -18.09 -12.11 -35.05
C CYS A 14 -16.94 -11.84 -34.11
N ALA A 15 -16.55 -10.56 -33.93
CA ALA A 15 -15.71 -10.11 -32.83
C ALA A 15 -16.51 -10.32 -31.54
N GLY A 16 -16.26 -11.43 -30.87
CA GLY A 16 -16.77 -11.69 -29.54
C GLY A 16 -16.29 -10.61 -28.58
N LEU A 17 -17.20 -9.72 -28.19
CA LEU A 17 -17.04 -8.87 -27.02
C LEU A 17 -16.93 -9.77 -25.78
N VAL A 18 -15.71 -10.08 -25.37
CA VAL A 18 -15.46 -10.67 -24.06
C VAL A 18 -15.77 -9.57 -23.05
N PRO A 19 -16.79 -9.71 -22.20
CA PRO A 19 -17.00 -8.75 -21.14
C PRO A 19 -15.76 -8.79 -20.25
N VAL A 20 -15.05 -7.67 -20.16
CA VAL A 20 -14.03 -7.45 -19.15
C VAL A 20 -14.76 -7.44 -17.81
N TYR A 21 -14.86 -8.60 -17.18
CA TYR A 21 -15.29 -8.71 -15.80
C TYR A 21 -14.27 -7.94 -14.97
N SER A 22 -14.63 -6.72 -14.54
CA SER A 22 -13.98 -6.03 -13.47
C SER A 22 -13.94 -7.00 -12.30
N GLN A 23 -12.76 -7.48 -11.93
CA GLN A 23 -12.63 -8.35 -10.76
C GLN A 23 -13.08 -7.56 -9.53
N PRO A 24 -14.21 -7.90 -8.90
CA PRO A 24 -14.59 -7.30 -7.64
C PRO A 24 -13.60 -7.81 -6.58
N GLY A 25 -12.89 -6.91 -5.92
CA GLY A 25 -12.13 -7.25 -4.74
C GLY A 25 -10.60 -7.14 -4.82
N ARG A 26 -10.06 -6.35 -5.75
CA ARG A 26 -8.66 -5.93 -5.59
C ARG A 26 -8.63 -4.90 -4.47
N ALA A 27 -8.21 -5.34 -3.28
CA ALA A 27 -7.91 -4.41 -2.19
C ALA A 27 -7.04 -3.27 -2.73
N PRO A 28 -7.31 -2.01 -2.35
CA PRO A 28 -6.50 -0.90 -2.80
C PRO A 28 -5.04 -1.21 -2.49
N ALA A 29 -4.20 -1.08 -3.52
CA ALA A 29 -2.77 -1.34 -3.37
C ALA A 29 -2.26 -0.38 -2.29
N MET A 30 -1.85 -0.93 -1.15
CA MET A 30 -1.26 -0.14 -0.09
C MET A 30 0.00 0.55 -0.62
N PRO A 31 0.22 1.83 -0.27
CA PRO A 31 1.41 2.53 -0.66
C PRO A 31 2.62 1.80 -0.07
N LYS A 32 3.32 1.05 -0.90
CA LYS A 32 4.61 0.48 -0.55
C LYS A 32 5.61 1.64 -0.47
N MET A 33 6.40 1.70 0.59
CA MET A 33 7.56 2.60 0.64
C MET A 33 8.57 2.10 -0.39
N SER A 34 8.39 2.52 -1.63
CA SER A 34 9.32 2.23 -2.73
C SER A 34 10.64 2.99 -2.52
N GLY A 35 11.72 2.53 -3.13
CA GLY A 35 13.05 3.14 -2.97
C GLY A 35 13.07 4.64 -3.27
N HIS A 36 12.26 5.12 -4.23
CA HIS A 36 12.14 6.55 -4.52
C HIS A 36 11.46 7.34 -3.38
N MET A 37 10.48 6.74 -2.66
CA MET A 37 9.86 7.36 -1.49
C MET A 37 10.87 7.52 -0.34
N ALA A 38 11.77 6.57 -0.15
CA ALA A 38 12.81 6.66 0.89
C ALA A 38 13.71 7.89 0.71
N LYS A 39 13.93 8.33 -0.54
CA LYS A 39 14.70 9.56 -0.84
C LYS A 39 14.07 10.82 -0.27
N LEU A 40 12.76 10.86 -0.13
CA LEU A 40 12.03 12.03 0.39
C LEU A 40 12.29 12.26 1.89
N PHE A 41 12.75 11.22 2.61
CA PHE A 41 13.05 11.30 4.05
C PHE A 41 14.47 11.78 4.38
N GLY A 42 15.32 12.06 3.36
CA GLY A 42 16.58 12.77 3.54
C GLY A 42 17.58 12.11 4.49
N GLY A 43 17.55 10.80 4.65
CA GLY A 43 18.48 10.08 5.54
C GLY A 43 17.96 9.89 6.98
N ILE A 44 16.71 10.28 7.28
CA ILE A 44 16.06 9.92 8.54
C ILE A 44 15.78 8.42 8.51
N SER A 45 16.47 7.66 9.36
CA SER A 45 16.41 6.19 9.39
C SER A 45 15.55 5.62 10.52
N ALA A 46 15.11 6.47 11.46
CA ALA A 46 14.31 6.06 12.61
C ALA A 46 13.22 7.09 12.92
N TYR A 47 11.96 6.62 12.96
CA TYR A 47 10.83 7.45 13.36
C TYR A 47 9.59 6.60 13.61
N SER A 48 8.60 7.20 14.28
CA SER A 48 7.20 6.75 14.29
C SER A 48 6.27 7.93 14.04
N ALA A 49 5.11 7.66 13.44
CA ALA A 49 4.09 8.69 13.18
C ALA A 49 2.71 8.05 13.03
N THR A 50 1.68 8.85 13.22
CA THR A 50 0.35 8.60 12.66
C THR A 50 0.37 9.05 11.19
N MET A 51 -0.04 8.20 10.27
CA MET A 51 -0.06 8.47 8.84
C MET A 51 -1.51 8.45 8.34
N GLU A 52 -1.91 9.48 7.62
CA GLU A 52 -3.19 9.54 6.94
C GLU A 52 -2.93 9.57 5.43
N THR A 53 -3.36 8.52 4.74
CA THR A 53 -3.27 8.45 3.28
C THR A 53 -4.62 8.79 2.68
N GLN A 54 -4.66 9.80 1.82
CA GLN A 54 -5.83 10.17 1.03
C GLN A 54 -5.54 9.88 -0.43
N SER A 55 -6.42 9.13 -1.07
CA SER A 55 -6.38 8.86 -2.50
C SER A 55 -7.64 9.42 -3.14
N LYS A 56 -7.46 10.24 -4.16
CA LYS A 56 -8.56 10.78 -4.97
C LYS A 56 -8.47 10.13 -6.35
N ASP A 57 -9.52 9.40 -6.70
CA ASP A 57 -9.60 8.74 -8.01
C ASP A 57 -10.05 9.71 -9.13
N SER A 58 -10.10 9.20 -10.36
CA SER A 58 -10.51 9.95 -11.54
C SER A 58 -11.99 10.39 -11.52
N SER A 59 -12.84 9.72 -10.73
CA SER A 59 -14.25 10.12 -10.51
C SER A 59 -14.39 11.24 -9.48
N GLY A 60 -13.33 11.54 -8.74
CA GLY A 60 -13.31 12.54 -7.68
C GLY A 60 -13.61 11.97 -6.30
N ASP A 61 -13.86 10.67 -6.20
CA ASP A 61 -14.08 10.00 -4.92
C ASP A 61 -12.79 9.97 -4.09
N THR A 62 -12.93 10.27 -2.81
CA THR A 62 -11.79 10.31 -1.90
C THR A 62 -11.88 9.14 -0.93
N THR A 63 -10.82 8.36 -0.88
CA THR A 63 -10.59 7.34 0.16
C THR A 63 -9.56 7.85 1.15
N THR A 64 -9.88 7.80 2.44
CA THR A 64 -8.95 8.17 3.51
C THR A 64 -8.66 6.94 4.38
N MET A 65 -7.37 6.65 4.58
CA MET A 65 -6.90 5.50 5.34
C MET A 65 -5.92 5.95 6.42
N PRO A 66 -6.32 5.95 7.69
CA PRO A 66 -5.42 6.21 8.80
C PRO A 66 -4.61 4.95 9.14
N SER A 67 -3.32 5.16 9.43
CA SER A 67 -2.38 4.09 9.79
C SER A 67 -1.39 4.62 10.83
N LYS A 68 -0.68 3.71 11.53
CA LYS A 68 0.54 4.04 12.25
C LYS A 68 1.73 3.50 11.50
N ILE A 69 2.79 4.27 11.43
CA ILE A 69 4.04 3.85 10.79
C ILE A 69 5.20 3.91 11.77
N PHE A 70 6.06 2.92 11.71
CA PHE A 70 7.34 2.85 12.41
C PHE A 70 8.42 2.53 11.38
N CYS A 71 9.54 3.22 11.47
CA CYS A 71 10.71 3.00 10.62
C CYS A 71 11.95 2.84 11.50
N LEU A 72 12.80 1.88 11.15
CA LEU A 72 14.07 1.63 11.82
C LEU A 72 15.08 1.02 10.84
N ASP A 73 16.06 1.82 10.43
CA ASP A 73 17.18 1.37 9.57
C ASP A 73 16.71 0.56 8.35
N GLY A 74 15.74 1.14 7.61
CA GLY A 74 15.14 0.54 6.40
C GLY A 74 14.02 -0.47 6.66
N LYS A 75 13.87 -0.97 7.89
CA LYS A 75 12.71 -1.78 8.30
C LYS A 75 11.51 -0.88 8.47
N THR A 76 10.35 -1.32 8.04
CA THR A 76 9.10 -0.57 8.22
C THR A 76 8.03 -1.48 8.82
N ARG A 77 7.22 -0.90 9.70
CA ARG A 77 6.00 -1.50 10.20
C ARG A 77 4.85 -0.51 9.99
N MET A 78 3.78 -0.96 9.36
CA MET A 78 2.58 -0.18 9.16
C MET A 78 1.38 -0.92 9.75
N GLU A 79 0.64 -0.24 10.63
CA GLU A 79 -0.56 -0.76 11.27
C GLU A 79 -1.76 0.00 10.74
N THR A 80 -2.70 -0.71 10.11
CA THR A 80 -3.89 -0.12 9.52
C THR A 80 -5.13 -0.71 10.16
N ASP A 81 -6.01 0.17 10.63
CA ASP A 81 -7.34 -0.19 11.09
C ASP A 81 -8.34 0.08 9.95
N MET A 82 -8.77 -1.00 9.29
CA MET A 82 -9.67 -0.92 8.15
C MET A 82 -11.06 -0.39 8.54
N ALA A 83 -11.45 -0.53 9.83
CA ALA A 83 -12.70 0.02 10.31
C ALA A 83 -12.72 1.56 10.37
N LYS A 84 -11.53 2.17 10.36
CA LYS A 84 -11.37 3.63 10.31
C LYS A 84 -11.20 4.18 8.89
N MET A 85 -11.19 3.31 7.89
CA MET A 85 -11.14 3.73 6.50
C MET A 85 -12.43 4.44 6.12
N LYS A 86 -12.29 5.64 5.54
CA LYS A 86 -13.39 6.40 4.97
C LYS A 86 -13.34 6.23 3.46
N SER A 87 -14.30 5.54 2.89
CA SER A 87 -14.43 5.34 1.44
C SER A 87 -15.90 5.35 1.08
N GLY A 88 -16.25 6.06 0.01
CA GLY A 88 -17.62 6.04 -0.53
C GLY A 88 -18.08 4.66 -1.00
N ASN A 89 -17.14 3.78 -1.27
CA ASN A 89 -17.39 2.45 -1.86
C ASN A 89 -17.41 1.29 -0.83
N LEU A 90 -17.14 1.55 0.46
CA LEU A 90 -17.21 0.53 1.49
C LEU A 90 -18.58 0.57 2.18
N SER A 91 -19.43 -0.43 1.89
CA SER A 91 -20.72 -0.55 2.56
C SER A 91 -20.53 -0.95 4.03
N PRO A 92 -21.46 -0.55 4.94
CA PRO A 92 -21.44 -0.98 6.34
C PRO A 92 -21.40 -2.50 6.48
N ASP A 93 -22.14 -3.23 5.63
CA ASP A 93 -22.18 -4.70 5.64
C ASP A 93 -20.83 -5.31 5.31
N ALA A 94 -20.09 -4.74 4.34
CA ALA A 94 -18.76 -5.19 4.01
C ALA A 94 -17.77 -4.95 5.16
N ALA A 95 -17.89 -3.83 5.87
CA ALA A 95 -17.06 -3.56 7.05
C ALA A 95 -17.33 -4.55 8.19
N GLU A 96 -18.59 -4.88 8.45
CA GLU A 96 -18.97 -5.89 9.44
C GLU A 96 -18.50 -7.31 9.03
N GLN A 97 -18.60 -7.67 7.76
CA GLN A 97 -18.05 -8.94 7.26
C GLN A 97 -16.53 -9.01 7.46
N MET A 98 -15.79 -7.95 7.14
CA MET A 98 -14.34 -7.88 7.38
C MET A 98 -14.01 -8.06 8.86
N LYS A 99 -14.76 -7.42 9.75
CA LYS A 99 -14.62 -7.56 11.19
C LYS A 99 -14.92 -8.99 11.65
N ALA A 100 -16.02 -9.57 11.20
CA ALA A 100 -16.38 -10.95 11.47
C ALA A 100 -15.32 -11.95 10.99
N MET A 101 -14.62 -11.65 9.91
CA MET A 101 -13.49 -12.44 9.39
C MET A 101 -12.16 -12.17 10.10
N GLY A 102 -12.10 -11.24 11.04
CA GLY A 102 -10.85 -10.85 11.71
C GLY A 102 -9.89 -10.06 10.82
N MET A 103 -10.42 -9.45 9.74
CA MET A 103 -9.66 -8.64 8.76
C MET A 103 -9.81 -7.14 8.98
N ASN A 104 -10.44 -6.72 10.08
CA ASN A 104 -10.65 -5.31 10.40
C ASN A 104 -9.35 -4.56 10.74
N SER A 105 -8.28 -5.26 11.04
CA SER A 105 -6.95 -4.68 11.25
C SER A 105 -5.89 -5.49 10.55
N MET A 106 -4.88 -4.81 10.04
CA MET A 106 -3.75 -5.41 9.33
C MET A 106 -2.46 -4.73 9.75
N VAL A 107 -1.42 -5.53 9.91
CA VAL A 107 -0.05 -5.04 10.12
C VAL A 107 0.83 -5.58 9.01
N MET A 108 1.53 -4.66 8.34
CA MET A 108 2.54 -5.01 7.35
C MET A 108 3.92 -4.67 7.90
N ILE A 109 4.83 -5.63 7.87
CA ILE A 109 6.23 -5.42 8.25
C ILE A 109 7.09 -5.74 7.03
N SER A 110 7.96 -4.80 6.65
CA SER A 110 8.98 -5.02 5.63
C SER A 110 10.35 -5.16 6.29
N ARG A 111 11.06 -6.22 5.94
CA ARG A 111 12.40 -6.58 6.42
C ARG A 111 13.35 -6.75 5.22
N PRO A 112 13.82 -5.63 4.62
CA PRO A 112 14.78 -5.68 3.50
C PRO A 112 16.08 -6.42 3.86
N ASP A 113 16.50 -6.31 5.12
CA ASP A 113 17.66 -7.02 5.67
C ASP A 113 17.53 -8.55 5.65
N LYS A 114 16.29 -9.06 5.69
CA LYS A 114 15.97 -10.50 5.56
C LYS A 114 15.38 -10.86 4.20
N LYS A 115 15.19 -9.88 3.29
CA LYS A 115 14.50 -10.02 1.99
C LYS A 115 13.09 -10.59 2.09
N ILE A 116 12.35 -10.26 3.15
CA ILE A 116 11.00 -10.74 3.40
C ILE A 116 10.07 -9.60 3.85
N SER A 117 8.79 -9.84 3.70
CA SER A 117 7.73 -9.05 4.33
C SER A 117 6.74 -9.95 5.05
N TYR A 118 6.16 -9.43 6.12
CA TYR A 118 5.09 -10.11 6.85
C TYR A 118 3.79 -9.35 6.66
N MET A 119 2.72 -10.07 6.39
CA MET A 119 1.36 -9.56 6.41
C MET A 119 0.61 -10.24 7.56
N ILE A 120 0.27 -9.48 8.59
CA ILE A 120 -0.23 -9.98 9.86
C ILE A 120 -1.68 -9.54 10.03
N TYR A 121 -2.55 -10.45 10.40
CA TYR A 121 -3.94 -10.20 10.75
C TYR A 121 -4.16 -10.49 12.24
N PRO A 122 -4.14 -9.48 13.11
CA PRO A 122 -4.29 -9.66 14.55
C PRO A 122 -5.60 -10.37 14.93
N GLY A 123 -6.70 -10.05 14.25
CA GLY A 123 -7.99 -10.70 14.49
C GLY A 123 -8.05 -12.19 14.14
N MET A 124 -7.10 -12.69 13.36
CA MET A 124 -6.95 -14.11 13.03
C MET A 124 -5.83 -14.77 13.83
N GLN A 125 -5.02 -14.02 14.56
CA GLN A 125 -3.77 -14.47 15.20
C GLN A 125 -2.86 -15.22 14.21
N ALA A 126 -2.76 -14.71 12.99
CA ALA A 126 -2.07 -15.33 11.89
C ALA A 126 -1.27 -14.31 11.06
N TYR A 127 -0.22 -14.79 10.42
CA TYR A 127 0.55 -13.99 9.47
C TYR A 127 1.04 -14.83 8.28
N ALA A 128 1.20 -14.15 7.15
CA ALA A 128 1.84 -14.69 5.98
C ALA A 128 3.23 -14.05 5.81
N GLU A 129 4.22 -14.88 5.49
CA GLU A 129 5.55 -14.45 5.10
C GLU A 129 5.65 -14.47 3.57
N ASN A 130 6.10 -13.36 2.98
CA ASN A 130 6.28 -13.24 1.54
C ASN A 130 7.70 -12.78 1.23
N PRO A 131 8.37 -13.35 0.22
CA PRO A 131 9.64 -12.83 -0.24
C PRO A 131 9.46 -11.41 -0.79
N LEU A 132 10.38 -10.52 -0.47
CA LEU A 132 10.50 -9.25 -1.16
C LEU A 132 11.15 -9.49 -2.52
N GLN A 133 10.61 -8.85 -3.55
CA GLN A 133 11.25 -8.88 -4.87
C GLN A 133 12.57 -8.11 -4.83
N ASP A 134 13.55 -8.49 -5.67
CA ASP A 134 14.86 -7.86 -5.69
C ASP A 134 14.79 -6.33 -5.88
N ARG A 135 13.83 -5.83 -6.64
CA ARG A 135 13.54 -4.39 -6.75
C ARG A 135 13.16 -3.71 -5.42
N GLU A 136 12.59 -4.46 -4.50
CA GLU A 136 12.18 -3.96 -3.17
C GLU A 136 13.34 -3.99 -2.17
N THR A 137 14.36 -4.82 -2.44
CA THR A 137 15.53 -5.00 -1.58
C THR A 137 16.76 -4.25 -2.07
N THR A 138 16.94 -4.14 -3.38
CA THR A 138 18.15 -3.59 -4.03
C THR A 138 17.98 -2.17 -4.53
N ALA A 139 16.81 -1.58 -4.47
CA ALA A 139 16.66 -0.15 -4.67
C ALA A 139 17.41 0.58 -3.55
N SER A 140 18.73 0.38 -3.56
CA SER A 140 19.66 1.20 -2.83
C SER A 140 19.31 2.64 -3.20
N ALA A 141 19.01 3.43 -2.20
CA ALA A 141 18.74 4.83 -2.39
C ALA A 141 19.90 5.54 -3.16
N ALA A 142 21.01 4.88 -3.39
CA ALA A 142 22.17 5.41 -4.12
C ALA A 142 21.93 5.59 -5.62
N ASP A 143 21.09 4.75 -6.24
CA ASP A 143 21.00 4.67 -7.71
C ASP A 143 19.96 5.61 -8.35
N PHE A 144 19.19 6.35 -7.52
CA PHE A 144 18.20 7.30 -8.02
C PHE A 144 18.75 8.70 -8.18
N LYS A 145 18.59 9.29 -9.37
CA LYS A 145 18.85 10.72 -9.57
C LYS A 145 17.70 11.53 -8.98
N VAL A 146 18.03 12.49 -8.12
CA VAL A 146 17.04 13.37 -7.46
C VAL A 146 17.29 14.81 -7.90
N GLU A 147 16.24 15.43 -8.43
CA GLU A 147 16.20 16.85 -8.74
C GLU A 147 15.19 17.51 -7.77
N THR A 148 15.56 18.64 -7.20
CA THR A 148 14.72 19.37 -6.24
C THR A 148 14.55 20.81 -6.65
N THR A 149 13.34 21.36 -6.44
CA THR A 149 13.04 22.77 -6.65
C THR A 149 12.22 23.27 -5.47
N GLU A 150 12.70 24.29 -4.76
CA GLU A 150 11.96 24.92 -3.68
C GLU A 150 10.79 25.71 -4.28
N LEU A 151 9.59 25.48 -3.75
CA LEU A 151 8.34 26.14 -4.18
C LEU A 151 7.90 27.23 -3.20
N GLY A 152 8.57 27.38 -2.04
CA GLY A 152 8.27 28.36 -1.04
C GLY A 152 8.10 27.79 0.35
N LYS A 153 7.50 28.58 1.24
CA LYS A 153 7.25 28.23 2.65
C LYS A 153 5.76 28.00 2.88
N ASP A 154 5.44 27.13 3.82
CA ASP A 154 4.07 26.78 4.19
C ASP A 154 4.03 26.34 5.66
N THR A 155 2.83 26.10 6.20
CA THR A 155 2.65 25.50 7.54
C THR A 155 1.71 24.31 7.40
N VAL A 156 2.13 23.14 7.90
CA VAL A 156 1.34 21.91 7.88
C VAL A 156 1.26 21.35 9.30
N ASP A 157 0.04 21.16 9.79
CA ASP A 157 -0.24 20.61 11.14
C ASP A 157 0.55 21.34 12.26
N GLY A 158 0.70 22.67 12.13
CA GLY A 158 1.45 23.50 13.08
C GLY A 158 2.96 23.56 12.85
N HIS A 159 3.51 22.75 11.94
CA HIS A 159 4.95 22.74 11.63
C HIS A 159 5.29 23.73 10.52
N PRO A 160 6.29 24.62 10.69
CA PRO A 160 6.79 25.46 9.62
C PRO A 160 7.56 24.58 8.62
N CYS A 161 7.19 24.67 7.34
CA CYS A 161 7.68 23.80 6.28
C CYS A 161 8.33 24.59 5.14
N VAL A 162 9.31 23.95 4.50
CA VAL A 162 9.76 24.28 3.16
C VAL A 162 9.04 23.34 2.19
N LYS A 163 8.27 23.91 1.27
CA LYS A 163 7.59 23.18 0.21
C LYS A 163 8.56 22.97 -0.95
N THR A 164 8.79 21.71 -1.34
CA THR A 164 9.77 21.34 -2.34
C THR A 164 9.18 20.37 -3.35
N LYS A 165 9.42 20.62 -4.62
CA LYS A 165 9.16 19.67 -5.70
C LYS A 165 10.34 18.72 -5.81
N PHE A 166 10.08 17.42 -5.81
CA PHE A 166 11.04 16.35 -6.05
C PHE A 166 10.72 15.67 -7.38
N ILE A 167 11.75 15.43 -8.18
CA ILE A 167 11.69 14.55 -9.34
C ILE A 167 12.73 13.48 -9.10
N VAL A 168 12.28 12.26 -8.85
CA VAL A 168 13.14 11.09 -8.67
C VAL A 168 13.12 10.27 -9.94
N THR A 169 14.27 10.12 -10.59
CA THR A 169 14.41 9.26 -11.77
C THR A 169 14.96 7.92 -11.32
N ASP A 170 14.22 6.85 -11.63
CA ASP A 170 14.63 5.49 -11.29
C ASP A 170 15.67 4.93 -12.26
N ASP A 171 16.15 3.70 -12.00
CA ASP A 171 17.14 2.98 -12.81
C ASP A 171 16.68 2.66 -14.24
N GLN A 172 15.35 2.76 -14.49
CA GLN A 172 14.76 2.59 -15.83
C GLN A 172 14.51 3.91 -16.55
N GLY A 173 14.90 5.04 -15.94
CA GLY A 173 14.67 6.37 -16.46
C GLY A 173 13.25 6.91 -16.26
N ALA A 174 12.38 6.19 -15.53
CA ALA A 174 11.05 6.70 -15.20
C ALA A 174 11.13 7.79 -14.14
N LYS A 175 10.38 8.87 -14.36
CA LYS A 175 10.35 10.03 -13.47
C LYS A 175 9.14 9.96 -12.55
N HIS A 176 9.40 10.09 -11.25
CA HIS A 176 8.41 10.13 -10.19
C HIS A 176 8.42 11.53 -9.59
N GLU A 177 7.33 12.26 -9.82
CA GLU A 177 7.18 13.62 -9.31
C GLU A 177 6.39 13.63 -8.00
N SER A 178 6.87 14.37 -7.02
CA SER A 178 6.21 14.56 -5.74
C SER A 178 6.39 15.98 -5.24
N VAL A 179 5.40 16.50 -4.52
CA VAL A 179 5.53 17.74 -3.76
C VAL A 179 5.56 17.39 -2.29
N VAL A 180 6.58 17.88 -1.60
CA VAL A 180 6.89 17.50 -0.21
C VAL A 180 6.99 18.74 0.66
N TRP A 181 6.38 18.69 1.83
CA TRP A 181 6.49 19.70 2.88
C TRP A 181 7.42 19.19 3.96
N ASN A 182 8.63 19.73 3.97
CA ASN A 182 9.68 19.34 4.91
C ASN A 182 9.65 20.26 6.13
N ALA A 183 9.30 19.73 7.30
CA ALA A 183 9.18 20.47 8.55
C ALA A 183 10.57 20.90 9.07
N THR A 184 10.78 22.19 9.22
CA THR A 184 12.10 22.75 9.61
C THR A 184 12.45 22.47 11.07
N ASP A 185 11.46 22.33 11.92
CA ASP A 185 11.55 21.99 13.34
C ASP A 185 11.68 20.47 13.61
N LEU A 186 11.45 19.62 12.60
CA LEU A 186 11.55 18.15 12.68
C LEU A 186 12.69 17.61 11.81
N LYS A 187 13.87 18.24 11.79
CA LYS A 187 15.03 17.81 11.00
C LYS A 187 14.72 17.60 9.51
N LYS A 188 13.86 18.42 8.94
CA LYS A 188 13.36 18.34 7.57
C LYS A 188 12.56 17.05 7.28
N PHE A 189 11.92 16.48 8.29
CA PHE A 189 11.00 15.35 8.09
C PHE A 189 9.86 15.75 7.16
N PRO A 190 9.48 14.90 6.17
CA PRO A 190 8.36 15.17 5.27
C PRO A 190 7.03 14.98 6.01
N VAL A 191 6.42 16.04 6.51
CA VAL A 191 5.11 15.97 7.20
C VAL A 191 3.95 15.83 6.23
N LYS A 192 4.12 16.21 4.95
CA LYS A 192 3.14 16.01 3.90
C LYS A 192 3.83 15.69 2.58
N ILE A 193 3.27 14.71 1.86
CA ILE A 193 3.72 14.32 0.52
C ILE A 193 2.50 14.26 -0.38
N GLU A 194 2.56 14.91 -1.52
CA GLU A 194 1.57 14.79 -2.60
C GLU A 194 2.25 14.20 -3.83
N THR A 195 1.62 13.21 -4.45
CA THR A 195 2.07 12.59 -5.70
C THR A 195 0.89 12.36 -6.62
N VAL A 196 1.14 12.45 -7.92
CA VAL A 196 0.15 12.15 -8.95
C VAL A 196 0.65 10.98 -9.78
N GLN A 197 -0.11 9.90 -9.79
CA GLN A 197 0.20 8.72 -10.59
C GLN A 197 -1.03 8.31 -11.41
N GLN A 198 -0.88 8.18 -12.70
CA GLN A 198 -1.96 7.75 -13.61
C GLN A 198 -3.27 8.55 -13.46
N GLY A 199 -3.16 9.87 -13.22
CA GLY A 199 -4.31 10.75 -13.01
C GLY A 199 -4.96 10.67 -11.63
N GLN A 200 -4.44 9.85 -10.73
CA GLN A 200 -4.86 9.79 -9.32
C GLN A 200 -3.93 10.63 -8.46
N THR A 201 -4.51 11.44 -7.60
CA THR A 201 -3.74 12.20 -6.60
C THR A 201 -3.73 11.43 -5.29
N MET A 202 -2.53 11.16 -4.77
CA MET A 202 -2.32 10.59 -3.45
C MET A 202 -1.66 11.63 -2.54
N THR A 203 -2.26 11.87 -1.39
CA THR A 203 -1.70 12.72 -0.32
C THR A 203 -1.42 11.86 0.89
N ILE A 204 -0.21 11.97 1.43
CA ILE A 204 0.19 11.35 2.70
C ILE A 204 0.48 12.47 3.68
N LEU A 205 -0.19 12.44 4.83
CA LEU A 205 0.01 13.38 5.94
C LEU A 205 0.55 12.59 7.12
N PHE A 206 1.65 13.07 7.72
CA PHE A 206 2.23 12.52 8.95
C PHE A 206 1.95 13.46 10.11
N LYS A 207 1.40 12.90 11.19
CA LYS A 207 1.07 13.56 12.45
C LYS A 207 1.78 12.87 13.60
N ASP A 208 1.89 13.53 14.73
CA ASP A 208 2.51 12.96 15.95
C ASP A 208 3.89 12.36 15.68
N VAL A 209 4.69 13.05 14.86
CA VAL A 209 6.00 12.56 14.43
C VAL A 209 6.94 12.50 15.62
N ASN A 210 7.48 11.30 15.88
CA ASN A 210 8.50 11.07 16.89
C ASN A 210 9.77 10.52 16.22
N LEU A 211 10.86 11.25 16.30
CA LEU A 211 12.16 10.90 15.73
C LEU A 211 13.02 10.03 16.67
N ALA A 212 12.48 9.57 17.80
CA ALA A 212 13.13 8.59 18.64
C ALA A 212 13.15 7.21 17.96
N LYS A 213 14.17 6.42 18.28
CA LYS A 213 14.33 5.07 17.74
C LYS A 213 13.24 4.14 18.27
N PRO A 214 12.38 3.55 17.38
CA PRO A 214 11.39 2.57 17.80
C PRO A 214 12.04 1.29 18.34
N ASP A 215 11.30 0.53 19.16
CA ASP A 215 11.74 -0.79 19.62
C ASP A 215 11.96 -1.75 18.46
N ALA A 216 13.08 -2.47 18.46
CA ALA A 216 13.44 -3.40 17.38
C ALA A 216 12.48 -4.61 17.28
N GLY A 217 11.85 -5.00 18.40
CA GLY A 217 10.89 -6.10 18.45
C GLY A 217 9.59 -5.81 17.67
N LEU A 218 9.29 -4.53 17.40
CA LEU A 218 8.14 -4.15 16.57
C LEU A 218 8.23 -4.68 15.14
N PHE A 219 9.43 -5.02 14.66
CA PHE A 219 9.66 -5.47 13.28
C PHE A 219 9.71 -6.99 13.14
N GLU A 220 9.22 -7.72 14.14
CA GLU A 220 9.00 -9.17 14.07
C GLU A 220 7.52 -9.49 14.29
N PRO A 221 7.01 -10.58 13.67
CA PRO A 221 5.65 -11.04 13.95
C PRO A 221 5.56 -11.59 15.39
N PRO A 222 4.38 -11.52 16.03
CA PRO A 222 4.19 -12.12 17.34
C PRO A 222 4.44 -13.64 17.30
N SER A 223 5.23 -14.14 18.24
CA SER A 223 5.61 -15.56 18.31
C SER A 223 4.43 -16.52 18.55
N SER A 224 3.33 -15.99 19.11
CA SER A 224 2.10 -16.76 19.35
C SER A 224 1.21 -16.93 18.12
N TYR A 225 1.52 -16.23 17.01
CA TYR A 225 0.69 -16.26 15.80
C TYR A 225 1.06 -17.41 14.89
N THR A 226 0.07 -17.97 14.21
CA THR A 226 0.29 -19.03 13.21
C THR A 226 0.94 -18.46 11.96
N LYS A 227 2.07 -19.03 11.56
CA LYS A 227 2.77 -18.69 10.32
C LYS A 227 2.19 -19.44 9.13
N TYR A 228 2.05 -18.76 8.00
CA TYR A 228 1.69 -19.30 6.69
C TYR A 228 2.68 -18.85 5.61
N ASP A 229 2.91 -19.72 4.63
CA ASP A 229 3.86 -19.43 3.52
C ASP A 229 3.29 -18.45 2.50
N SER A 230 1.99 -18.19 2.53
CA SER A 230 1.34 -17.20 1.67
C SER A 230 0.01 -16.72 2.24
N MET A 231 -0.38 -15.53 1.83
CA MET A 231 -1.70 -14.95 2.10
C MET A 231 -2.83 -15.88 1.61
N GLN A 232 -2.66 -16.47 0.43
CA GLN A 232 -3.67 -17.36 -0.16
C GLN A 232 -3.88 -18.62 0.69
N THR A 233 -2.80 -19.25 1.17
CA THR A 233 -2.88 -20.42 2.05
C THR A 233 -3.55 -20.06 3.37
N MET A 234 -3.15 -18.93 3.96
CA MET A 234 -3.73 -18.43 5.20
C MET A 234 -5.25 -18.22 5.07
N MET A 235 -5.71 -17.51 4.03
CA MET A 235 -7.13 -17.25 3.82
C MET A 235 -7.93 -18.53 3.61
N ARG A 236 -7.42 -19.46 2.79
CA ARG A 236 -8.06 -20.74 2.54
C ARG A 236 -8.25 -21.55 3.84
N GLU A 237 -7.20 -21.68 4.64
CA GLU A 237 -7.27 -22.47 5.87
C GLU A 237 -8.15 -21.81 6.94
N GLN A 238 -8.09 -20.50 7.07
CA GLN A 238 -8.98 -19.77 7.98
C GLN A 238 -10.46 -19.91 7.58
N MET A 239 -10.75 -19.91 6.28
CA MET A 239 -12.09 -20.15 5.76
C MET A 239 -12.55 -21.59 6.06
N MET A 240 -11.68 -22.59 5.82
CA MET A 240 -11.99 -24.01 6.13
C MET A 240 -12.24 -24.22 7.62
N LYS A 241 -11.43 -23.65 8.51
CA LYS A 241 -11.63 -23.74 9.97
C LYS A 241 -13.01 -23.20 10.41
N ARG A 242 -13.48 -22.12 9.78
CA ARG A 242 -14.79 -21.52 10.06
C ARG A 242 -15.96 -22.37 9.51
N MET A 243 -15.79 -22.95 8.32
CA MET A 243 -16.82 -23.83 7.74
C MET A 243 -16.88 -25.18 8.45
N GLY A 244 -15.73 -25.75 8.86
CA GLY A 244 -15.65 -27.03 9.58
C GLY A 244 -16.06 -26.95 11.05
N GLY A 245 -15.95 -25.80 11.70
CA GLY A 245 -16.43 -25.60 13.08
C GLY A 245 -17.94 -25.52 13.25
N GLY A 246 -18.71 -25.44 12.15
CA GLY A 246 -20.18 -25.40 12.15
C GLY A 246 -20.87 -26.77 11.96
N MET A 247 -20.13 -27.83 11.63
CA MET A 247 -20.66 -29.19 11.52
C MET A 247 -20.22 -30.04 12.71
N GLY A 248 -20.68 -29.71 13.89
CA GLY A 248 -20.74 -30.67 15.00
C GLY A 248 -21.71 -31.77 14.62
N MET A 249 -21.20 -32.95 14.15
CA MET A 249 -22.01 -34.16 14.07
C MET A 249 -22.54 -34.46 15.49
N PRO A 250 -23.86 -34.67 15.68
CA PRO A 250 -24.38 -35.17 16.95
C PRO A 250 -23.78 -36.56 17.20
N PRO A 251 -23.43 -36.91 18.46
CA PRO A 251 -22.94 -38.24 18.78
C PRO A 251 -24.09 -39.25 18.57
N HIS A 252 -23.81 -40.32 17.84
CA HIS A 252 -24.64 -41.52 17.76
C HIS A 252 -24.58 -42.33 19.03
#